data_66908539742ccd4a0c960a005e81334d
#
_entry.id   66908539742ccd4a0c960a005e81334d
#
_cell.length_a   1.000
_cell.length_b   1.000
_cell.length_c   1.000
_cell.angle_alpha   90.00
_cell.angle_beta   90.00
_cell.angle_gamma   90.00
#
_symmetry.space_group_name_H-M   'P 1'
#
loop_
_entity.id
_entity.type
_entity.pdbx_description
1 polymer ?
#
loop_
_entity_poly.entity_id
_entity_poly.type
_entity_poly.pdbx_seq_one_letter_code
_entity_poly.pdbx_strand_id
1 'polypeptide(L)'
;MADLLSTGISGVRTYQRALATVGNNIANVDTEGYSRQRLEIQESSSSSEGSLNIGNGARAVRVQRSYDSFVVENLRSSQSQLTKHQATLEYVTQLENILADKQLSLSTSLDGFFSAVQEVSLSPSSTAARQNMLNAAESTVAQFTSVGTQLSSIEENSYSDLTGQVSALNQFADQLASINVSLNRVNSIDKQPNELLDQRDTLIQDMSKLLRVHAVEKNNGAVDIHIGDVASGQYLVQGNKGSTLGIERSATNPDKAVLMLDPFMSPQAVSQVVGGSIAGISEFRQNSLTILRDELDTLTQVFVGQVNDTHALGIDAQGNFGGDLFSVGNIYAVTPGLNKGTGFVTVSALPNAKIERLTMDLTYSDSKKLWTLTDTVSKKAVTGVTELTMGGVKVTLSGVPKDADTFSLTSTKRPIDAMQVSVTKHSNIASGGAVSVT
;
A
#
# COMPACT_ATOMS: atom_id res chain seq x y z
N MET A 1 -9.71 8.76 -73.44
CA MET A 1 -9.04 10.02 -73.09
C MET A 1 -9.07 10.09 -71.58
N ALA A 2 -7.91 9.97 -70.91
CA ALA A 2 -7.85 10.37 -69.50
C ALA A 2 -8.33 11.82 -69.50
N ASP A 3 -9.48 12.05 -68.90
CA ASP A 3 -10.10 13.36 -68.90
C ASP A 3 -9.25 14.28 -68.03
N LEU A 4 -8.58 15.29 -68.65
CA LEU A 4 -7.79 16.29 -67.94
C LEU A 4 -8.60 16.90 -66.75
N LEU A 5 -9.91 16.98 -66.91
CA LEU A 5 -10.84 17.48 -65.98
C LEU A 5 -10.95 16.49 -64.75
N SER A 6 -10.97 15.17 -64.98
CA SER A 6 -11.03 14.16 -63.93
C SER A 6 -9.75 14.15 -63.13
N THR A 7 -8.58 14.29 -63.71
CA THR A 7 -7.29 14.41 -63.09
C THR A 7 -7.23 15.68 -62.20
N GLY A 8 -7.68 16.83 -62.73
CA GLY A 8 -7.76 18.09 -61.96
C GLY A 8 -8.74 17.99 -60.76
N ILE A 9 -9.92 17.41 -60.98
CA ILE A 9 -10.93 17.20 -59.92
C ILE A 9 -10.38 16.26 -58.84
N SER A 10 -9.66 15.19 -59.19
CA SER A 10 -9.06 14.26 -58.22
C SER A 10 -8.04 14.98 -57.29
N GLY A 11 -7.22 15.86 -57.89
CA GLY A 11 -6.27 16.70 -57.14
C GLY A 11 -6.98 17.65 -56.18
N VAL A 12 -7.97 18.42 -56.69
CA VAL A 12 -8.75 19.36 -55.85
C VAL A 12 -9.41 18.65 -54.68
N ARG A 13 -10.09 17.53 -54.92
CA ARG A 13 -10.73 16.74 -53.84
C ARG A 13 -9.72 16.22 -52.80
N THR A 14 -8.55 15.78 -53.27
CA THR A 14 -7.49 15.26 -52.36
C THR A 14 -6.94 16.38 -51.49
N TYR A 15 -6.68 17.57 -52.05
CA TYR A 15 -6.20 18.73 -51.27
C TYR A 15 -7.29 19.34 -50.39
N GLN A 16 -8.57 19.30 -50.75
CA GLN A 16 -9.66 19.67 -49.85
C GLN A 16 -9.70 18.77 -48.61
N ARG A 17 -9.49 17.45 -48.75
CA ARG A 17 -9.39 16.53 -47.61
C ARG A 17 -8.14 16.81 -46.79
N ALA A 18 -7.00 17.15 -47.41
CA ALA A 18 -5.78 17.55 -46.70
C ALA A 18 -6.01 18.81 -45.84
N LEU A 19 -6.67 19.83 -46.41
CA LEU A 19 -7.04 21.05 -45.70
C LEU A 19 -8.00 20.76 -44.52
N ALA A 20 -8.97 19.89 -44.70
CA ALA A 20 -9.88 19.48 -43.66
C ALA A 20 -9.11 18.77 -42.51
N THR A 21 -8.12 17.91 -42.84
CA THR A 21 -7.26 17.26 -41.84
C THR A 21 -6.41 18.27 -41.08
N VAL A 22 -5.84 19.28 -41.76
CA VAL A 22 -5.08 20.37 -41.11
C VAL A 22 -6.00 21.20 -40.22
N GLY A 23 -7.20 21.56 -40.70
CA GLY A 23 -8.19 22.27 -39.87
C GLY A 23 -8.56 21.51 -38.61
N ASN A 24 -8.75 20.18 -38.72
CA ASN A 24 -9.01 19.32 -37.56
C ASN A 24 -7.83 19.29 -36.58
N ASN A 25 -6.59 19.24 -37.08
CA ASN A 25 -5.40 19.31 -36.22
C ASN A 25 -5.30 20.64 -35.48
N ILE A 26 -5.64 21.77 -36.16
CA ILE A 26 -5.61 23.11 -35.52
C ILE A 26 -6.72 23.22 -34.46
N ALA A 27 -7.92 22.71 -34.76
CA ALA A 27 -9.05 22.74 -33.87
C ALA A 27 -8.81 21.92 -32.56
N ASN A 28 -7.99 20.88 -32.65
CA ASN A 28 -7.71 19.96 -31.54
C ASN A 28 -6.28 20.05 -30.99
N VAL A 29 -5.54 21.13 -31.30
CA VAL A 29 -4.13 21.27 -30.87
C VAL A 29 -3.96 21.21 -29.34
N ASP A 30 -4.94 21.71 -28.59
CA ASP A 30 -4.96 21.71 -27.11
C ASP A 30 -5.85 20.62 -26.52
N THR A 31 -6.38 19.70 -27.36
CA THR A 31 -7.19 18.58 -26.87
C THR A 31 -6.25 17.49 -26.33
N GLU A 32 -6.36 17.17 -25.02
CA GLU A 32 -5.56 16.12 -24.39
C GLU A 32 -5.80 14.76 -25.08
N GLY A 33 -4.72 14.04 -25.35
CA GLY A 33 -4.78 12.74 -26.01
C GLY A 33 -4.96 12.78 -27.52
N TYR A 34 -5.15 13.95 -28.15
CA TYR A 34 -5.27 14.06 -29.59
C TYR A 34 -3.92 13.85 -30.29
N SER A 35 -3.86 12.92 -31.25
CA SER A 35 -2.69 12.68 -32.07
C SER A 35 -2.81 13.41 -33.42
N ARG A 36 -1.77 14.20 -33.78
CA ARG A 36 -1.73 14.89 -35.07
C ARG A 36 -1.94 13.90 -36.22
N GLN A 37 -2.83 14.25 -37.14
CA GLN A 37 -3.21 13.42 -38.28
C GLN A 37 -2.58 13.96 -39.59
N ARG A 38 -2.22 13.04 -40.45
CA ARG A 38 -1.69 13.36 -41.79
C ARG A 38 -2.45 12.55 -42.85
N LEU A 39 -2.88 13.24 -43.91
CA LEU A 39 -3.46 12.56 -45.09
C LEU A 39 -2.35 11.89 -45.87
N GLU A 40 -2.46 10.59 -46.14
CA GLU A 40 -1.61 9.86 -47.06
C GLU A 40 -2.20 9.96 -48.45
N ILE A 41 -1.39 10.47 -49.40
CA ILE A 41 -1.77 10.69 -50.76
C ILE A 41 -0.94 9.76 -51.63
N GLN A 42 -1.59 9.05 -52.52
CA GLN A 42 -0.96 8.20 -53.55
C GLN A 42 -1.43 8.62 -54.91
N GLU A 43 -0.60 8.33 -55.92
CA GLU A 43 -1.05 8.49 -57.28
C GLU A 43 -2.20 7.51 -57.60
N SER A 44 -3.11 7.93 -58.45
CA SER A 44 -4.16 7.07 -58.95
C SER A 44 -3.56 6.19 -60.07
N SER A 45 -3.97 4.91 -60.14
CA SER A 45 -3.43 3.97 -61.13
C SER A 45 -3.43 4.57 -62.52
N SER A 46 -2.28 4.50 -63.21
CA SER A 46 -2.14 4.97 -64.58
C SER A 46 -3.03 4.16 -65.51
N SER A 47 -3.62 4.86 -66.51
CA SER A 47 -4.24 4.20 -67.69
C SER A 47 -3.21 4.05 -68.78
N SER A 48 -3.15 2.86 -69.38
CA SER A 48 -2.31 2.59 -70.55
C SER A 48 -3.09 2.93 -71.82
N GLU A 49 -2.58 3.89 -72.57
CA GLU A 49 -3.13 4.25 -73.91
C GLU A 49 -2.01 4.02 -74.89
N GLY A 50 -2.00 2.83 -75.49
CA GLY A 50 -0.93 2.40 -76.42
C GLY A 50 0.39 2.14 -75.71
N SER A 51 1.47 2.81 -76.11
CA SER A 51 2.80 2.71 -75.45
C SER A 51 3.03 3.76 -74.36
N LEU A 52 2.06 4.61 -74.08
CA LEU A 52 2.15 5.69 -73.05
C LEU A 52 1.34 5.36 -71.82
N ASN A 53 1.98 5.44 -70.63
CA ASN A 53 1.32 5.37 -69.31
C ASN A 53 1.03 6.79 -68.81
N ILE A 54 -0.25 7.15 -68.82
CA ILE A 54 -0.69 8.48 -68.39
C ILE A 54 -1.24 8.34 -66.95
N GLY A 55 -0.73 9.16 -66.01
CA GLY A 55 -1.20 9.21 -64.62
C GLY A 55 -2.62 9.75 -64.49
N ASN A 56 -3.47 9.12 -63.65
CA ASN A 56 -4.87 9.49 -63.47
C ASN A 56 -5.10 10.40 -62.27
N GLY A 57 -4.08 11.17 -61.84
CA GLY A 57 -4.17 12.12 -60.76
C GLY A 57 -3.82 11.52 -59.37
N ALA A 58 -4.33 12.12 -58.31
CA ALA A 58 -4.02 11.76 -56.94
C ALA A 58 -5.27 11.28 -56.17
N ARG A 59 -5.08 10.35 -55.28
CA ARG A 59 -6.12 9.88 -54.36
C ARG A 59 -5.68 9.95 -52.92
N ALA A 60 -6.59 10.35 -52.06
CA ALA A 60 -6.43 10.21 -50.59
C ALA A 60 -6.66 8.74 -50.21
N VAL A 61 -5.68 8.11 -49.59
CA VAL A 61 -5.72 6.69 -49.23
C VAL A 61 -6.25 6.53 -47.83
N ARG A 62 -5.65 7.24 -46.87
CA ARG A 62 -6.02 7.18 -45.46
C ARG A 62 -5.56 8.43 -44.70
N VAL A 63 -6.15 8.63 -43.51
CA VAL A 63 -5.67 9.61 -42.57
C VAL A 63 -4.92 8.85 -41.48
N GLN A 64 -3.62 9.07 -41.39
CA GLN A 64 -2.74 8.37 -40.46
C GLN A 64 -2.37 9.27 -39.29
N ARG A 65 -2.33 8.70 -38.08
CA ARG A 65 -1.81 9.36 -36.88
C ARG A 65 -0.28 9.47 -36.92
N SER A 66 0.24 10.59 -36.46
CA SER A 66 1.68 10.74 -36.22
C SER A 66 1.97 10.17 -34.83
N TYR A 67 2.27 8.87 -34.75
CA TYR A 67 2.45 8.12 -33.50
C TYR A 67 3.79 7.39 -33.56
N ASP A 68 4.56 7.55 -32.45
CA ASP A 68 5.83 6.84 -32.22
C ASP A 68 5.69 6.03 -30.93
N SER A 69 5.59 4.72 -31.09
CA SER A 69 5.38 3.79 -29.97
C SER A 69 6.52 3.82 -28.95
N PHE A 70 7.76 4.00 -29.39
CA PHE A 70 8.92 4.05 -28.49
C PHE A 70 8.91 5.32 -27.63
N VAL A 71 8.61 6.47 -28.23
CA VAL A 71 8.51 7.75 -27.51
C VAL A 71 7.36 7.69 -26.49
N VAL A 72 6.21 7.16 -26.90
CA VAL A 72 5.03 7.04 -26.03
C VAL A 72 5.30 6.09 -24.86
N GLU A 73 5.95 4.95 -25.08
CA GLU A 73 6.29 4.01 -24.01
C GLU A 73 7.29 4.63 -23.01
N ASN A 74 8.30 5.36 -23.49
CA ASN A 74 9.22 6.09 -22.64
C ASN A 74 8.50 7.18 -21.81
N LEU A 75 7.55 7.89 -22.43
CA LEU A 75 6.74 8.90 -21.75
C LEU A 75 5.91 8.25 -20.62
N ARG A 76 5.22 7.13 -20.89
CA ARG A 76 4.43 6.38 -19.92
C ARG A 76 5.29 5.89 -18.77
N SER A 77 6.47 5.34 -19.07
CA SER A 77 7.44 4.89 -18.07
C SER A 77 7.91 6.04 -17.18
N SER A 78 8.27 7.18 -17.79
CA SER A 78 8.71 8.37 -17.05
C SER A 78 7.59 8.96 -16.20
N GLN A 79 6.37 9.04 -16.72
CA GLN A 79 5.19 9.50 -16.01
C GLN A 79 4.86 8.59 -14.83
N SER A 80 4.96 7.28 -15.02
CA SER A 80 4.76 6.28 -13.96
C SER A 80 5.78 6.43 -12.82
N GLN A 81 7.06 6.69 -13.14
CA GLN A 81 8.08 6.95 -12.11
C GLN A 81 7.83 8.28 -11.39
N LEU A 82 7.47 9.32 -12.12
CA LEU A 82 7.15 10.63 -11.54
C LEU A 82 6.01 10.51 -10.53
N THR A 83 4.88 9.90 -10.92
CA THR A 83 3.71 9.76 -10.04
C THR A 83 3.99 8.87 -8.83
N LYS A 84 4.83 7.83 -8.98
CA LYS A 84 5.32 7.04 -7.84
C LYS A 84 6.01 7.91 -6.80
N HIS A 85 7.01 8.69 -7.22
CA HIS A 85 7.77 9.53 -6.30
C HIS A 85 6.94 10.67 -5.72
N GLN A 86 6.01 11.24 -6.49
CA GLN A 86 5.09 12.26 -5.99
C GLN A 86 4.19 11.70 -4.87
N ALA A 87 3.58 10.52 -5.08
CA ALA A 87 2.75 9.87 -4.08
C ALA A 87 3.54 9.48 -2.82
N THR A 88 4.77 8.97 -2.97
CA THR A 88 5.64 8.69 -1.83
C THR A 88 5.97 9.97 -1.05
N LEU A 89 6.37 11.04 -1.75
CA LEU A 89 6.75 12.31 -1.14
C LEU A 89 5.59 12.97 -0.39
N GLU A 90 4.38 12.91 -0.94
CA GLU A 90 3.18 13.45 -0.31
C GLU A 90 2.98 12.86 1.09
N TYR A 91 3.01 11.54 1.22
CA TYR A 91 2.82 10.86 2.50
C TYR A 91 4.02 10.98 3.45
N VAL A 92 5.25 10.97 2.92
CA VAL A 92 6.46 11.22 3.73
C VAL A 92 6.42 12.61 4.33
N THR A 93 6.00 13.63 3.56
CA THR A 93 5.85 15.00 4.06
C THR A 93 4.80 15.09 5.17
N GLN A 94 3.67 14.37 5.06
CA GLN A 94 2.67 14.31 6.13
C GLN A 94 3.27 13.70 7.41
N LEU A 95 4.07 12.63 7.26
CA LEU A 95 4.76 11.97 8.37
C LEU A 95 5.78 12.89 9.04
N GLU A 96 6.59 13.60 8.24
CA GLU A 96 7.56 14.59 8.74
C GLU A 96 6.88 15.72 9.51
N ASN A 97 5.72 16.20 9.04
CA ASN A 97 4.97 17.25 9.73
C ASN A 97 4.51 16.81 11.13
N ILE A 98 4.08 15.53 11.30
CA ILE A 98 3.73 14.98 12.62
C ILE A 98 4.97 14.92 13.53
N LEU A 99 6.09 14.43 13.02
CA LEU A 99 7.32 14.32 13.80
C LEU A 99 7.95 15.66 14.16
N ALA A 100 7.76 16.67 13.32
CA ALA A 100 8.28 18.02 13.53
C ALA A 100 7.38 18.88 14.45
N ASP A 101 6.16 18.44 14.73
CA ASP A 101 5.23 19.18 15.58
C ASP A 101 5.71 19.18 17.04
N LYS A 102 6.02 20.37 17.54
CA LYS A 102 6.46 20.56 18.94
C LYS A 102 5.42 20.15 19.96
N GLN A 103 4.13 20.24 19.62
CA GLN A 103 3.04 19.83 20.50
C GLN A 103 2.94 18.30 20.62
N LEU A 104 3.50 17.56 19.66
CA LEU A 104 3.56 16.11 19.63
C LEU A 104 4.91 15.55 20.06
N SER A 105 5.81 16.38 20.56
CA SER A 105 7.15 15.99 20.98
C SER A 105 7.12 15.02 22.13
N LEU A 106 7.44 13.74 21.90
CA LEU A 106 7.62 12.73 22.93
C LEU A 106 8.78 13.07 23.86
N SER A 107 9.87 13.66 23.34
CA SER A 107 11.02 14.09 24.14
C SER A 107 10.61 15.06 25.23
N THR A 108 9.85 16.11 24.91
CA THR A 108 9.38 17.10 25.89
C THR A 108 8.52 16.46 26.99
N SER A 109 7.66 15.49 26.60
CA SER A 109 6.81 14.78 27.54
C SER A 109 7.62 13.87 28.47
N LEU A 110 8.61 13.14 27.91
CA LEU A 110 9.51 12.30 28.69
C LEU A 110 10.38 13.11 29.64
N ASP A 111 10.91 14.26 29.22
CA ASP A 111 11.67 15.18 30.07
C ASP A 111 10.83 15.69 31.24
N GLY A 112 9.55 16.01 31.01
CA GLY A 112 8.59 16.38 32.04
C GLY A 112 8.33 15.25 33.05
N PHE A 113 8.16 14.02 32.56
CA PHE A 113 8.00 12.85 33.39
C PHE A 113 9.23 12.59 34.29
N PHE A 114 10.44 12.57 33.70
CA PHE A 114 11.66 12.33 34.47
C PHE A 114 11.96 13.47 35.44
N SER A 115 11.60 14.72 35.14
CA SER A 115 11.68 15.84 36.09
C SER A 115 10.77 15.63 37.31
N ALA A 116 9.54 15.15 37.07
CA ALA A 116 8.63 14.81 38.18
C ALA A 116 9.11 13.59 38.98
N VAL A 117 9.72 12.58 38.36
CA VAL A 117 10.39 11.46 39.07
C VAL A 117 11.51 11.98 39.96
N GLN A 118 12.32 12.92 39.47
CA GLN A 118 13.39 13.53 40.28
C GLN A 118 12.83 14.29 41.46
N GLU A 119 11.73 15.03 41.32
CA GLU A 119 11.07 15.73 42.45
C GLU A 119 10.61 14.74 43.54
N VAL A 120 10.01 13.61 43.13
CA VAL A 120 9.62 12.55 44.10
C VAL A 120 10.85 11.94 44.78
N SER A 121 11.94 11.72 44.02
CA SER A 121 13.21 11.20 44.61
C SER A 121 13.80 12.13 45.65
N LEU A 122 13.69 13.45 45.48
CA LEU A 122 14.17 14.44 46.44
C LEU A 122 13.24 14.59 47.65
N SER A 123 11.95 14.33 47.50
CA SER A 123 10.93 14.48 48.53
C SER A 123 9.96 13.29 48.54
N PRO A 124 10.39 12.08 48.93
CA PRO A 124 9.59 10.86 48.81
C PRO A 124 8.29 10.84 49.61
N SER A 125 8.24 11.56 50.74
CA SER A 125 7.05 11.67 51.59
C SER A 125 6.05 12.75 51.12
N SER A 126 6.40 13.55 50.12
CA SER A 126 5.54 14.63 49.63
C SER A 126 4.39 14.09 48.78
N THR A 127 3.16 14.25 49.25
CA THR A 127 1.94 13.92 48.49
C THR A 127 1.84 14.74 47.22
N ALA A 128 2.27 16.00 47.26
CA ALA A 128 2.24 16.87 46.07
C ALA A 128 3.21 16.38 44.97
N ALA A 129 4.45 16.02 45.34
CA ALA A 129 5.42 15.48 44.36
C ALA A 129 4.93 14.16 43.73
N ARG A 130 4.36 13.25 44.55
CA ARG A 130 3.76 12.01 44.01
C ARG A 130 2.58 12.28 43.05
N GLN A 131 1.72 13.26 43.39
CA GLN A 131 0.61 13.63 42.50
C GLN A 131 1.13 14.27 41.23
N ASN A 132 2.17 15.12 41.28
CA ASN A 132 2.80 15.69 40.10
C ASN A 132 3.38 14.59 39.18
N MET A 133 4.03 13.57 39.78
CA MET A 133 4.53 12.43 38.99
C MET A 133 3.41 11.64 38.32
N LEU A 134 2.28 11.42 39.00
CA LEU A 134 1.12 10.75 38.43
C LEU A 134 0.54 11.56 37.25
N ASN A 135 0.37 12.87 37.42
CA ASN A 135 -0.12 13.76 36.38
C ASN A 135 0.85 13.79 35.17
N ALA A 136 2.17 13.77 35.43
CA ALA A 136 3.18 13.72 34.38
C ALA A 136 3.14 12.36 33.64
N ALA A 137 2.91 11.25 34.37
CA ALA A 137 2.70 9.94 33.76
C ALA A 137 1.46 9.91 32.83
N GLU A 138 0.33 10.44 33.31
CA GLU A 138 -0.90 10.56 32.51
C GLU A 138 -0.70 11.44 31.27
N SER A 139 0.01 12.57 31.42
CA SER A 139 0.36 13.44 30.29
C SER A 139 1.25 12.73 29.28
N THR A 140 2.21 11.94 29.75
CA THR A 140 3.08 11.14 28.87
C THR A 140 2.27 10.09 28.09
N VAL A 141 1.37 9.37 28.75
CA VAL A 141 0.46 8.42 28.07
C VAL A 141 -0.38 9.12 27.02
N ALA A 142 -0.97 10.27 27.35
CA ALA A 142 -1.79 11.04 26.40
C ALA A 142 -0.98 11.44 25.16
N GLN A 143 0.30 11.81 25.36
CA GLN A 143 1.19 12.19 24.27
C GLN A 143 1.52 11.02 23.34
N PHE A 144 1.91 9.85 23.90
CA PHE A 144 2.16 8.63 23.12
C PHE A 144 0.92 8.23 22.33
N THR A 145 -0.25 8.19 22.98
CA THR A 145 -1.52 7.85 22.33
C THR A 145 -1.89 8.85 21.23
N SER A 146 -1.61 10.14 21.42
CA SER A 146 -1.87 11.16 20.40
C SER A 146 -1.03 10.94 19.13
N VAL A 147 0.26 10.66 19.29
CA VAL A 147 1.15 10.32 18.17
C VAL A 147 0.65 9.04 17.47
N GLY A 148 0.34 8.00 18.22
CA GLY A 148 -0.20 6.74 17.70
C GLY A 148 -1.48 6.96 16.88
N THR A 149 -2.40 7.76 17.38
CA THR A 149 -3.67 8.08 16.71
C THR A 149 -3.43 8.81 15.38
N GLN A 150 -2.49 9.76 15.33
CA GLN A 150 -2.19 10.46 14.08
C GLN A 150 -1.54 9.55 13.04
N LEU A 151 -0.63 8.66 13.46
CA LEU A 151 -0.05 7.66 12.57
C LEU A 151 -1.10 6.67 12.05
N SER A 152 -2.06 6.30 12.90
CA SER A 152 -3.19 5.45 12.49
C SER A 152 -4.10 6.15 11.48
N SER A 153 -4.27 7.47 11.60
CA SER A 153 -5.02 8.27 10.62
C SER A 153 -4.31 8.30 9.26
N ILE A 154 -2.98 8.49 9.22
CA ILE A 154 -2.21 8.40 7.96
C ILE A 154 -2.32 7.00 7.34
N GLU A 155 -2.26 5.96 8.17
CA GLU A 155 -2.41 4.58 7.69
C GLU A 155 -3.75 4.36 7.00
N GLU A 156 -4.85 4.75 7.65
CA GLU A 156 -6.19 4.57 7.09
C GLU A 156 -6.42 5.43 5.84
N ASN A 157 -5.94 6.68 5.84
CA ASN A 157 -6.01 7.56 4.68
C ASN A 157 -5.24 6.96 3.49
N SER A 158 -4.00 6.51 3.71
CA SER A 158 -3.19 5.88 2.66
C SER A 158 -3.81 4.57 2.15
N TYR A 159 -4.51 3.81 3.00
CA TYR A 159 -5.23 2.62 2.59
C TYR A 159 -6.48 2.96 1.76
N SER A 160 -7.23 3.97 2.18
CA SER A 160 -8.40 4.47 1.45
C SER A 160 -8.03 4.96 0.06
N ASP A 161 -6.95 5.76 -0.05
CA ASP A 161 -6.44 6.24 -1.33
C ASP A 161 -5.98 5.11 -2.23
N LEU A 162 -5.25 4.14 -1.67
CA LEU A 162 -4.81 2.96 -2.41
C LEU A 162 -6.02 2.20 -2.97
N THR A 163 -7.08 2.03 -2.17
CA THR A 163 -8.32 1.37 -2.59
C THR A 163 -9.04 2.16 -3.67
N GLY A 164 -9.11 3.47 -3.54
CA GLY A 164 -9.70 4.36 -4.54
C GLY A 164 -8.97 4.30 -5.89
N GLN A 165 -7.64 4.31 -5.86
CA GLN A 165 -6.82 4.23 -7.07
C GLN A 165 -6.90 2.85 -7.74
N VAL A 166 -6.97 1.76 -6.98
CA VAL A 166 -7.21 0.42 -7.53
C VAL A 166 -8.59 0.33 -8.18
N SER A 167 -9.61 0.94 -7.59
CA SER A 167 -10.96 1.01 -8.19
C SER A 167 -10.94 1.79 -9.52
N ALA A 168 -10.23 2.93 -9.58
CA ALA A 168 -10.08 3.70 -10.81
C ALA A 168 -9.32 2.89 -11.89
N LEU A 169 -8.28 2.17 -11.50
CA LEU A 169 -7.53 1.32 -12.44
C LEU A 169 -8.41 0.20 -13.03
N ASN A 170 -9.28 -0.41 -12.20
CA ASN A 170 -10.25 -1.40 -12.69
C ASN A 170 -11.24 -0.79 -13.70
N GLN A 171 -11.73 0.43 -13.42
CA GLN A 171 -12.62 1.13 -14.36
C GLN A 171 -11.92 1.42 -15.70
N PHE A 172 -10.66 1.83 -15.69
CA PHE A 172 -9.90 2.02 -16.93
C PHE A 172 -9.67 0.71 -17.66
N ALA A 173 -9.44 -0.40 -16.97
CA ALA A 173 -9.30 -1.73 -17.55
C ALA A 173 -10.58 -2.17 -18.27
N ASP A 174 -11.76 -1.95 -17.67
CA ASP A 174 -13.06 -2.26 -18.27
C ASP A 174 -13.35 -1.39 -19.50
N GLN A 175 -13.04 -0.10 -19.42
CA GLN A 175 -13.19 0.81 -20.55
C GLN A 175 -12.28 0.39 -21.71
N LEU A 176 -11.03 0.04 -21.42
CA LEU A 176 -10.08 -0.44 -22.45
C LEU A 176 -10.52 -1.76 -23.06
N ALA A 177 -11.05 -2.69 -22.26
CA ALA A 177 -11.63 -3.93 -22.76
C ALA A 177 -12.79 -3.65 -23.74
N SER A 178 -13.63 -2.66 -23.45
CA SER A 178 -14.72 -2.22 -24.32
C SER A 178 -14.22 -1.60 -25.63
N ILE A 179 -13.14 -0.80 -25.58
CA ILE A 179 -12.46 -0.29 -26.78
C ILE A 179 -11.90 -1.44 -27.61
N ASN A 180 -11.26 -2.43 -26.98
CA ASN A 180 -10.75 -3.62 -27.67
C ASN A 180 -11.87 -4.37 -28.41
N VAL A 181 -13.08 -4.50 -27.82
CA VAL A 181 -14.25 -5.08 -28.52
C VAL A 181 -14.56 -4.28 -29.79
N SER A 182 -14.49 -2.96 -29.76
CA SER A 182 -14.75 -2.10 -30.91
C SER A 182 -13.65 -2.23 -31.98
N LEU A 183 -12.38 -2.28 -31.56
CA LEU A 183 -11.23 -2.47 -32.44
C LEU A 183 -11.22 -3.87 -33.09
N ASN A 184 -11.72 -4.89 -32.42
CA ASN A 184 -11.79 -6.26 -32.97
C ASN A 184 -12.80 -6.43 -34.12
N ARG A 185 -13.63 -5.41 -34.41
CA ARG A 185 -14.55 -5.44 -35.55
C ARG A 185 -13.82 -5.23 -36.90
N VAL A 186 -12.61 -4.72 -36.87
CA VAL A 186 -11.79 -4.42 -38.05
C VAL A 186 -10.42 -5.10 -37.88
N ASN A 187 -9.95 -5.80 -38.91
CA ASN A 187 -8.75 -6.64 -38.85
C ASN A 187 -7.43 -5.92 -39.09
N SER A 188 -7.44 -4.59 -39.26
CA SER A 188 -6.24 -3.81 -39.56
C SER A 188 -6.27 -2.46 -38.85
N ILE A 189 -5.18 -2.11 -38.18
CA ILE A 189 -5.01 -0.81 -37.51
C ILE A 189 -5.16 0.37 -38.48
N ASP A 190 -4.73 0.21 -39.75
CA ASP A 190 -4.83 1.24 -40.77
C ASP A 190 -6.26 1.63 -41.14
N LYS A 191 -7.24 0.82 -40.79
CA LYS A 191 -8.67 1.04 -41.03
C LYS A 191 -9.44 1.43 -39.80
N GLN A 192 -8.80 1.53 -38.67
CA GLN A 192 -9.44 1.93 -37.41
C GLN A 192 -9.72 3.43 -37.37
N PRO A 193 -10.78 3.87 -36.69
CA PRO A 193 -10.99 5.29 -36.38
C PRO A 193 -9.84 5.82 -35.51
N ASN A 194 -9.20 6.90 -35.93
CA ASN A 194 -8.10 7.52 -35.21
C ASN A 194 -8.53 7.94 -33.78
N GLU A 195 -9.73 8.45 -33.63
CA GLU A 195 -10.31 8.82 -32.33
C GLU A 195 -10.35 7.64 -31.35
N LEU A 196 -10.72 6.44 -31.80
CA LEU A 196 -10.76 5.26 -30.96
C LEU A 196 -9.37 4.81 -30.50
N LEU A 197 -8.36 4.99 -31.37
CA LEU A 197 -6.97 4.74 -31.03
C LEU A 197 -6.42 5.79 -30.06
N ASP A 198 -6.84 7.07 -30.19
CA ASP A 198 -6.47 8.14 -29.25
C ASP A 198 -7.09 7.90 -27.88
N GLN A 199 -8.37 7.52 -27.79
CA GLN A 199 -9.03 7.14 -26.53
C GLN A 199 -8.32 5.96 -25.86
N ARG A 200 -7.95 4.92 -26.62
CA ARG A 200 -7.17 3.80 -26.14
C ARG A 200 -5.84 4.26 -25.49
N ASP A 201 -5.10 5.09 -26.22
CA ASP A 201 -3.78 5.53 -25.77
C ASP A 201 -3.85 6.44 -24.54
N THR A 202 -4.90 7.27 -24.44
CA THR A 202 -5.18 8.09 -23.25
C THR A 202 -5.46 7.22 -22.03
N LEU A 203 -6.31 6.19 -22.16
CA LEU A 203 -6.59 5.26 -21.07
C LEU A 203 -5.33 4.54 -20.58
N ILE A 204 -4.46 4.09 -21.51
CA ILE A 204 -3.21 3.43 -21.13
C ILE A 204 -2.28 4.42 -20.42
N GLN A 205 -2.25 5.69 -20.84
CA GLN A 205 -1.47 6.71 -20.16
C GLN A 205 -2.00 6.96 -18.74
N ASP A 206 -3.31 7.04 -18.54
CA ASP A 206 -3.92 7.22 -17.21
C ASP A 206 -3.69 5.99 -16.31
N MET A 207 -3.80 4.79 -16.87
CA MET A 207 -3.41 3.57 -16.15
C MET A 207 -1.95 3.61 -15.71
N SER A 208 -1.05 4.11 -16.56
CA SER A 208 0.39 4.22 -16.26
C SER A 208 0.71 5.20 -15.12
N LYS A 209 -0.14 6.21 -14.91
CA LYS A 209 -0.03 7.12 -13.75
C LYS A 209 -0.36 6.41 -12.43
N LEU A 210 -1.29 5.43 -12.45
CA LEU A 210 -1.72 4.68 -11.29
C LEU A 210 -0.81 3.48 -10.98
N LEU A 211 -0.45 2.72 -12.01
CA LEU A 211 0.42 1.55 -11.91
C LEU A 211 1.22 1.38 -13.21
N ARG A 212 2.48 0.99 -13.13
CA ARG A 212 3.24 0.68 -14.33
C ARG A 212 2.60 -0.50 -15.05
N VAL A 213 2.16 -0.25 -16.27
CA VAL A 213 1.58 -1.23 -17.18
C VAL A 213 2.39 -1.28 -18.48
N HIS A 214 2.41 -2.45 -19.11
CA HIS A 214 3.01 -2.64 -20.42
C HIS A 214 1.94 -3.07 -21.41
N ALA A 215 1.81 -2.30 -22.50
CA ALA A 215 0.81 -2.53 -23.54
C ALA A 215 1.41 -3.32 -24.71
N VAL A 216 0.81 -4.46 -25.05
CA VAL A 216 1.18 -5.27 -26.22
C VAL A 216 0.12 -5.09 -27.29
N GLU A 217 0.47 -4.39 -28.36
CA GLU A 217 -0.45 -4.07 -29.45
C GLU A 217 -0.60 -5.24 -30.44
N LYS A 218 -1.84 -5.47 -30.87
CA LYS A 218 -2.21 -6.45 -31.91
C LYS A 218 -2.33 -5.79 -33.29
N ASN A 219 -2.33 -6.60 -34.33
CA ASN A 219 -2.38 -6.11 -35.73
C ASN A 219 -3.60 -5.23 -36.08
N ASN A 220 -4.65 -5.32 -35.29
CA ASN A 220 -5.88 -4.53 -35.43
C ASN A 220 -5.94 -3.30 -34.50
N GLY A 221 -4.86 -3.03 -33.74
CA GLY A 221 -4.80 -1.93 -32.78
C GLY A 221 -5.40 -2.24 -31.40
N ALA A 222 -6.01 -3.41 -31.18
CA ALA A 222 -6.37 -3.85 -29.82
C ALA A 222 -5.10 -4.13 -29.00
N VAL A 223 -5.19 -3.98 -27.69
CA VAL A 223 -4.04 -4.14 -26.79
C VAL A 223 -4.33 -5.12 -25.67
N ASP A 224 -3.31 -5.89 -25.31
CA ASP A 224 -3.28 -6.60 -24.03
C ASP A 224 -2.43 -5.78 -23.05
N ILE A 225 -2.87 -5.66 -21.81
CA ILE A 225 -2.17 -4.90 -20.78
C ILE A 225 -1.64 -5.86 -19.72
N HIS A 226 -0.33 -5.85 -19.55
CA HIS A 226 0.37 -6.57 -18.49
C HIS A 226 0.63 -5.65 -17.31
N ILE A 227 0.61 -6.22 -16.10
CA ILE A 227 1.03 -5.54 -14.87
C ILE A 227 2.55 -5.71 -14.74
N GLY A 228 3.27 -4.61 -14.59
CA GLY A 228 4.73 -4.62 -14.57
C GLY A 228 5.33 -5.01 -15.91
N ASP A 229 6.16 -6.04 -15.93
CA ASP A 229 6.79 -6.53 -17.16
C ASP A 229 5.97 -7.64 -17.82
N VAL A 230 6.09 -7.78 -19.15
CA VAL A 230 5.42 -8.84 -19.92
C VAL A 230 5.77 -10.24 -19.39
N ALA A 231 6.99 -10.41 -18.88
CA ALA A 231 7.45 -11.67 -18.31
C ALA A 231 6.70 -12.10 -17.02
N SER A 232 5.96 -11.18 -16.37
CA SER A 232 5.15 -11.50 -15.19
C SER A 232 3.99 -12.47 -15.51
N GLY A 233 3.52 -12.48 -16.75
CA GLY A 233 2.36 -13.25 -17.18
C GLY A 233 1.02 -12.78 -16.58
N GLN A 234 1.03 -11.68 -15.81
CA GLN A 234 -0.16 -11.13 -15.15
C GLN A 234 -0.82 -10.07 -16.04
N TYR A 235 -2.02 -10.37 -16.50
CA TYR A 235 -2.79 -9.48 -17.36
C TYR A 235 -3.81 -8.68 -16.56
N LEU A 236 -3.80 -7.36 -16.75
CA LEU A 236 -4.89 -6.50 -16.32
C LEU A 236 -6.01 -6.44 -17.38
N VAL A 237 -5.63 -6.45 -18.67
CA VAL A 237 -6.58 -6.58 -19.76
C VAL A 237 -6.04 -7.62 -20.75
N GLN A 238 -6.84 -8.63 -21.07
CA GLN A 238 -6.51 -9.64 -22.07
C GLN A 238 -7.64 -9.74 -23.11
N GLY A 239 -7.36 -9.29 -24.30
CA GLY A 239 -8.39 -9.22 -25.36
C GLY A 239 -9.54 -8.30 -24.97
N ASN A 240 -10.73 -8.87 -24.79
CA ASN A 240 -11.96 -8.17 -24.46
C ASN A 240 -12.39 -8.34 -22.99
N LYS A 241 -11.49 -8.82 -22.13
CA LYS A 241 -11.73 -9.03 -20.70
C LYS A 241 -10.75 -8.22 -19.86
N GLY A 242 -11.29 -7.48 -18.90
CA GLY A 242 -10.52 -6.91 -17.80
C GLY A 242 -10.43 -7.93 -16.65
N SER A 243 -9.27 -8.01 -16.01
CA SER A 243 -9.09 -8.66 -14.72
C SER A 243 -9.36 -7.64 -13.61
N THR A 244 -9.85 -8.11 -12.47
CA THR A 244 -10.11 -7.24 -11.32
C THR A 244 -8.91 -7.23 -10.41
N LEU A 245 -8.43 -6.04 -10.03
CA LEU A 245 -7.48 -5.86 -8.96
C LEU A 245 -8.22 -5.62 -7.64
N GLY A 246 -7.74 -6.20 -6.58
CA GLY A 246 -8.19 -5.93 -5.21
C GLY A 246 -7.02 -5.69 -4.29
N ILE A 247 -7.31 -5.25 -3.07
CA ILE A 247 -6.34 -5.08 -2.01
C ILE A 247 -6.77 -5.96 -0.85
N GLU A 248 -5.86 -6.79 -0.39
CA GLU A 248 -6.05 -7.62 0.79
C GLU A 248 -5.14 -7.13 1.91
N ARG A 249 -5.71 -6.88 3.09
CA ARG A 249 -4.90 -6.66 4.30
C ARG A 249 -4.37 -8.01 4.76
N SER A 250 -3.08 -8.09 5.03
CA SER A 250 -2.50 -9.30 5.61
C SER A 250 -3.14 -9.59 6.97
N ALA A 251 -3.64 -10.80 7.17
CA ALA A 251 -4.20 -11.21 8.46
C ALA A 251 -3.16 -11.19 9.60
N THR A 252 -1.88 -11.38 9.26
CA THR A 252 -0.77 -11.41 10.23
C THR A 252 -0.13 -10.03 10.43
N ASN A 253 -0.29 -9.11 9.50
CA ASN A 253 0.21 -7.74 9.59
C ASN A 253 -0.76 -6.79 8.87
N PRO A 254 -1.74 -6.20 9.57
CA PRO A 254 -2.73 -5.30 8.98
C PRO A 254 -2.13 -4.07 8.28
N ASP A 255 -0.90 -3.68 8.62
CA ASP A 255 -0.18 -2.59 7.97
C ASP A 255 0.24 -2.94 6.54
N LYS A 256 0.36 -4.24 6.23
CA LYS A 256 0.71 -4.72 4.89
C LYS A 256 -0.55 -4.90 4.05
N ALA A 257 -0.68 -4.08 3.03
CA ALA A 257 -1.65 -4.24 1.97
C ALA A 257 -0.98 -4.94 0.78
N VAL A 258 -1.58 -6.01 0.30
CA VAL A 258 -1.11 -6.78 -0.85
C VAL A 258 -2.09 -6.59 -1.99
N LEU A 259 -1.58 -6.20 -3.16
CA LEU A 259 -2.40 -6.18 -4.38
C LEU A 259 -2.63 -7.62 -4.85
N MET A 260 -3.91 -7.93 -5.08
CA MET A 260 -4.37 -9.22 -5.56
C MET A 260 -5.01 -9.05 -6.92
N LEU A 261 -4.65 -9.92 -7.86
CA LEU A 261 -5.32 -10.05 -9.14
C LEU A 261 -6.41 -11.11 -9.00
N ASP A 262 -7.61 -10.83 -9.51
CA ASP A 262 -8.80 -11.68 -9.46
C ASP A 262 -9.13 -12.23 -8.06
N PRO A 263 -9.27 -11.36 -7.04
CA PRO A 263 -9.33 -11.76 -5.63
C PRO A 263 -10.50 -12.69 -5.28
N PHE A 264 -11.56 -12.70 -6.12
CA PHE A 264 -12.77 -13.48 -5.86
C PHE A 264 -12.86 -14.82 -6.59
N MET A 265 -12.10 -14.98 -7.69
CA MET A 265 -12.19 -16.19 -8.51
C MET A 265 -10.92 -17.05 -8.45
N SER A 266 -9.77 -16.44 -8.62
CA SER A 266 -8.46 -17.11 -8.59
C SER A 266 -7.42 -16.13 -8.05
N PRO A 267 -7.42 -15.89 -6.72
CA PRO A 267 -6.59 -14.84 -6.14
C PRO A 267 -5.11 -15.12 -6.37
N GLN A 268 -4.44 -14.16 -7.01
CA GLN A 268 -3.00 -14.18 -7.24
C GLN A 268 -2.40 -12.87 -6.73
N ALA A 269 -1.37 -12.96 -5.90
CA ALA A 269 -0.63 -11.75 -5.52
C ALA A 269 0.03 -11.12 -6.75
N VAL A 270 -0.05 -9.80 -6.87
CA VAL A 270 0.64 -9.09 -7.93
C VAL A 270 2.14 -9.16 -7.65
N SER A 271 2.88 -9.79 -8.56
CA SER A 271 4.31 -10.09 -8.38
C SER A 271 5.20 -8.85 -8.41
N GLN A 272 4.80 -7.83 -9.15
CA GLN A 272 5.57 -6.61 -9.35
C GLN A 272 4.67 -5.37 -9.26
N VAL A 273 4.66 -4.73 -8.09
CA VAL A 273 4.03 -3.42 -7.90
C VAL A 273 5.10 -2.36 -8.10
N VAL A 274 5.29 -1.92 -9.33
CA VAL A 274 6.34 -0.97 -9.70
C VAL A 274 5.77 0.22 -10.47
N GLY A 275 6.22 1.42 -10.13
CA GLY A 275 5.76 2.65 -10.79
C GLY A 275 4.29 3.00 -10.50
N GLY A 276 3.91 4.21 -10.83
CA GLY A 276 2.58 4.75 -10.55
C GLY A 276 2.34 5.08 -9.07
N SER A 277 1.28 5.81 -8.82
CA SER A 277 0.94 6.27 -7.45
C SER A 277 0.62 5.11 -6.51
N ILE A 278 0.03 4.01 -7.00
CA ILE A 278 -0.24 2.79 -6.22
C ILE A 278 1.07 2.21 -5.65
N ALA A 279 2.12 2.13 -6.47
CA ALA A 279 3.43 1.67 -6.00
C ALA A 279 4.05 2.66 -5.00
N GLY A 280 3.88 3.97 -5.21
CA GLY A 280 4.38 5.01 -4.31
C GLY A 280 3.74 4.93 -2.92
N ILE A 281 2.42 4.80 -2.85
CA ILE A 281 1.69 4.63 -1.59
C ILE A 281 2.08 3.30 -0.91
N SER A 282 2.18 2.21 -1.70
CA SER A 282 2.58 0.90 -1.16
C SER A 282 4.00 0.93 -0.58
N GLU A 283 4.94 1.59 -1.24
CA GLU A 283 6.31 1.79 -0.76
C GLU A 283 6.36 2.63 0.51
N PHE A 284 5.62 3.73 0.56
CA PHE A 284 5.48 4.54 1.78
C PHE A 284 4.98 3.69 2.96
N ARG A 285 3.90 2.94 2.76
CA ARG A 285 3.33 2.09 3.81
C ARG A 285 4.31 1.05 4.34
N GLN A 286 5.06 0.38 3.44
CA GLN A 286 5.97 -0.70 3.80
C GLN A 286 7.29 -0.20 4.39
N ASN A 287 7.88 0.85 3.83
CA ASN A 287 9.24 1.27 4.14
C ASN A 287 9.31 2.46 5.11
N SER A 288 8.32 3.36 5.11
CA SER A 288 8.35 4.54 5.97
C SER A 288 7.42 4.39 7.16
N LEU A 289 6.13 4.18 6.92
CA LEU A 289 5.13 4.15 7.98
C LEU A 289 5.31 2.93 8.90
N THR A 290 5.47 1.73 8.34
CA THR A 290 5.63 0.50 9.14
C THR A 290 6.89 0.57 9.99
N ILE A 291 8.02 0.99 9.41
CA ILE A 291 9.30 1.09 10.15
C ILE A 291 9.18 2.08 11.31
N LEU A 292 8.65 3.29 11.05
CA LEU A 292 8.48 4.29 12.11
C LEU A 292 7.57 3.80 13.22
N ARG A 293 6.44 3.18 12.89
CA ARG A 293 5.52 2.63 13.90
C ARG A 293 6.17 1.53 14.73
N ASP A 294 6.96 0.67 14.12
CA ASP A 294 7.69 -0.40 14.81
C ASP A 294 8.75 0.16 15.77
N GLU A 295 9.46 1.22 15.37
CA GLU A 295 10.44 1.90 16.22
C GLU A 295 9.77 2.60 17.41
N LEU A 296 8.62 3.26 17.20
CA LEU A 296 7.86 3.90 18.27
C LEU A 296 7.24 2.87 19.22
N ASP A 297 6.77 1.74 18.72
CA ASP A 297 6.30 0.64 19.55
C ASP A 297 7.44 0.07 20.41
N THR A 298 8.62 -0.09 19.84
CA THR A 298 9.82 -0.52 20.57
C THR A 298 10.22 0.48 21.63
N LEU A 299 10.23 1.78 21.29
CA LEU A 299 10.50 2.86 22.26
C LEU A 299 9.49 2.81 23.44
N THR A 300 8.20 2.66 23.12
CA THR A 300 7.14 2.57 24.13
C THR A 300 7.35 1.38 25.06
N GLN A 301 7.64 0.20 24.52
CA GLN A 301 7.88 -1.00 25.31
C GLN A 301 9.12 -0.89 26.19
N VAL A 302 10.23 -0.37 25.65
CA VAL A 302 11.48 -0.17 26.41
C VAL A 302 11.26 0.84 27.54
N PHE A 303 10.59 1.96 27.25
CA PHE A 303 10.27 2.97 28.25
C PHE A 303 9.42 2.39 29.38
N VAL A 304 8.30 1.75 29.03
CA VAL A 304 7.38 1.13 30.01
C VAL A 304 8.10 0.05 30.82
N GLY A 305 8.87 -0.82 30.17
CA GLY A 305 9.60 -1.89 30.85
C GLY A 305 10.60 -1.35 31.89
N GLN A 306 11.44 -0.38 31.46
CA GLN A 306 12.45 0.20 32.39
C GLN A 306 11.83 0.95 33.56
N VAL A 307 10.75 1.69 33.32
CA VAL A 307 10.05 2.39 34.39
C VAL A 307 9.40 1.39 35.36
N ASN A 308 8.72 0.37 34.85
CA ASN A 308 8.10 -0.67 35.68
C ASN A 308 9.13 -1.48 36.48
N ASP A 309 10.24 -1.92 35.86
CA ASP A 309 11.33 -2.63 36.51
C ASP A 309 11.89 -1.80 37.69
N THR A 310 12.05 -0.48 37.49
CA THR A 310 12.54 0.42 38.56
C THR A 310 11.50 0.65 39.63
N HIS A 311 10.24 0.87 39.25
CA HIS A 311 9.13 1.12 40.17
C HIS A 311 8.85 -0.11 41.08
N ALA A 312 9.00 -1.33 40.53
CA ALA A 312 8.81 -2.58 41.28
C ALA A 312 9.84 -2.80 42.38
N LEU A 313 11.02 -2.17 42.28
CA LEU A 313 12.07 -2.22 43.33
C LEU A 313 11.81 -1.27 44.51
N GLY A 314 10.92 -0.30 44.32
CA GLY A 314 10.59 0.70 45.33
C GLY A 314 9.49 0.24 46.31
N ILE A 315 9.27 1.04 47.34
CA ILE A 315 8.19 0.85 48.31
C ILE A 315 7.23 2.05 48.28
N ASP A 316 5.93 1.78 48.24
CA ASP A 316 4.86 2.78 48.25
C ASP A 316 4.64 3.43 49.62
N ALA A 317 3.68 4.34 49.75
CA ALA A 317 3.37 5.03 51.00
C ALA A 317 2.76 4.10 52.06
N GLN A 318 2.29 2.92 51.72
CA GLN A 318 1.72 1.91 52.59
C GLN A 318 2.74 0.83 53.01
N GLY A 319 3.95 0.86 52.47
CA GLY A 319 4.99 -0.13 52.74
C GLY A 319 4.94 -1.36 51.83
N ASN A 320 4.15 -1.32 50.74
CA ASN A 320 4.10 -2.39 49.75
C ASN A 320 5.13 -2.16 48.64
N PHE A 321 5.62 -3.24 48.02
CA PHE A 321 6.43 -3.11 46.82
C PHE A 321 5.62 -2.48 45.67
N GLY A 322 6.29 -1.68 44.87
CA GLY A 322 5.70 -1.12 43.64
C GLY A 322 5.29 -2.20 42.66
N GLY A 323 4.20 -1.95 41.97
CA GLY A 323 3.79 -2.74 40.81
C GLY A 323 4.13 -2.02 39.49
N ASP A 324 3.50 -2.42 38.43
CA ASP A 324 3.63 -1.73 37.13
C ASP A 324 3.04 -0.31 37.20
N LEU A 325 3.86 0.70 36.86
CA LEU A 325 3.38 2.09 36.73
C LEU A 325 2.61 2.29 35.42
N PHE A 326 3.06 1.65 34.35
CA PHE A 326 2.43 1.68 33.02
C PHE A 326 2.07 0.28 32.53
N SER A 327 1.11 0.20 31.61
CA SER A 327 0.78 -1.01 30.85
C SER A 327 0.66 -0.73 29.36
N VAL A 328 0.91 -1.71 28.51
CA VAL A 328 0.88 -1.60 27.04
C VAL A 328 -0.03 -2.67 26.42
N GLY A 329 -1.29 -2.67 26.81
CA GLY A 329 -2.33 -3.48 26.20
C GLY A 329 -2.27 -4.99 26.50
N ASN A 330 -3.32 -5.70 26.06
CA ASN A 330 -3.45 -7.14 26.20
C ASN A 330 -3.06 -7.86 24.91
N ILE A 331 -2.39 -9.00 25.07
CA ILE A 331 -2.03 -9.91 24.00
C ILE A 331 -3.17 -10.90 23.79
N TYR A 332 -3.49 -11.24 22.54
CA TYR A 332 -4.49 -12.24 22.23
C TYR A 332 -4.09 -13.04 20.98
N ALA A 333 -4.72 -14.21 20.80
CA ALA A 333 -4.55 -15.02 19.62
C ALA A 333 -5.71 -14.77 18.63
N VAL A 334 -5.36 -14.47 17.40
CA VAL A 334 -6.33 -14.39 16.30
C VAL A 334 -6.45 -15.77 15.65
N THR A 335 -7.68 -16.22 15.47
CA THR A 335 -7.97 -17.48 14.78
C THR A 335 -8.22 -17.14 13.31
N PRO A 336 -7.39 -17.61 12.35
CA PRO A 336 -7.76 -17.59 10.93
C PRO A 336 -9.01 -18.44 10.72
N GLY A 337 -9.95 -17.97 9.91
CA GLY A 337 -11.22 -18.65 9.68
C GLY A 337 -11.14 -20.03 8.98
N LEU A 338 -9.94 -20.59 8.83
CA LEU A 338 -9.66 -21.86 8.17
C LEU A 338 -9.38 -23.03 9.14
N ASN A 339 -9.35 -22.79 10.46
CA ASN A 339 -9.12 -23.83 11.45
C ASN A 339 -10.28 -24.84 11.45
N LYS A 340 -9.93 -26.12 11.48
CA LYS A 340 -10.89 -27.26 11.42
C LYS A 340 -11.09 -27.93 12.77
N GLY A 341 -10.22 -27.65 13.73
CA GLY A 341 -10.30 -28.15 15.09
C GLY A 341 -11.10 -27.27 16.02
N THR A 342 -11.32 -27.73 17.25
CA THR A 342 -11.91 -26.97 18.36
C THR A 342 -10.81 -26.43 19.30
N GLY A 343 -9.57 -26.30 18.79
CA GLY A 343 -8.46 -25.74 19.54
C GLY A 343 -8.75 -24.32 20.00
N PHE A 344 -8.46 -24.02 21.25
CA PHE A 344 -8.57 -22.68 21.83
C PHE A 344 -7.23 -22.28 22.44
N VAL A 345 -6.83 -21.03 22.22
CA VAL A 345 -5.54 -20.50 22.63
C VAL A 345 -5.75 -19.32 23.56
N THR A 346 -5.17 -19.40 24.75
CA THR A 346 -5.09 -18.29 25.71
C THR A 346 -3.65 -17.81 25.77
N VAL A 347 -3.47 -16.49 25.72
CA VAL A 347 -2.15 -15.86 25.72
C VAL A 347 -2.05 -14.92 26.90
N SER A 348 -0.95 -14.96 27.63
CA SER A 348 -0.65 -14.05 28.73
C SER A 348 0.81 -13.62 28.69
N ALA A 349 1.08 -12.40 29.15
CA ALA A 349 2.45 -11.96 29.41
C ALA A 349 3.01 -12.71 30.62
N LEU A 350 4.30 -13.06 30.58
CA LEU A 350 5.01 -13.51 31.78
C LEU A 350 5.25 -12.33 32.72
N PRO A 351 5.24 -12.54 34.05
CA PRO A 351 5.61 -11.48 34.98
C PRO A 351 6.98 -10.90 34.66
N ASN A 352 7.09 -9.58 34.58
CA ASN A 352 8.32 -8.83 34.27
C ASN A 352 8.97 -9.17 32.92
N ALA A 353 8.23 -9.74 31.98
CA ALA A 353 8.75 -10.05 30.67
C ALA A 353 8.78 -8.79 29.80
N LYS A 354 9.91 -8.53 29.18
CA LYS A 354 10.01 -7.58 28.07
C LYS A 354 9.38 -8.25 26.85
N ILE A 355 8.18 -7.81 26.49
CA ILE A 355 7.50 -8.31 25.30
C ILE A 355 7.90 -7.40 24.16
N GLU A 356 8.85 -7.87 23.38
CA GLU A 356 9.12 -7.29 22.06
C GLU A 356 7.92 -7.57 21.14
N ARG A 357 7.85 -6.85 20.04
CA ARG A 357 6.78 -6.98 19.05
C ARG A 357 6.35 -8.44 18.83
N LEU A 358 5.07 -8.71 19.04
CA LEU A 358 4.52 -10.03 18.79
C LEU A 358 4.30 -10.26 17.31
N THR A 359 5.20 -11.01 16.73
CA THR A 359 5.15 -11.49 15.33
C THR A 359 5.22 -13.02 15.34
N MET A 360 4.37 -13.67 16.11
CA MET A 360 4.45 -15.11 16.35
C MET A 360 3.25 -15.82 15.73
N ASP A 361 3.51 -16.91 15.02
CA ASP A 361 2.51 -17.83 14.52
C ASP A 361 2.60 -19.16 15.24
N LEU A 362 1.45 -19.69 15.60
CA LEU A 362 1.28 -20.97 16.24
C LEU A 362 0.63 -21.94 15.24
N THR A 363 1.26 -23.06 14.97
CA THR A 363 0.77 -24.07 14.00
C THR A 363 0.75 -25.46 14.64
N TYR A 364 -0.34 -26.20 14.44
CA TYR A 364 -0.46 -27.59 14.89
C TYR A 364 -0.07 -28.58 13.81
N SER A 365 0.66 -29.63 14.20
CA SER A 365 0.98 -30.77 13.35
C SER A 365 0.38 -32.05 13.94
N ASP A 366 -0.55 -32.65 13.23
CA ASP A 366 -1.20 -33.89 13.67
C ASP A 366 -0.25 -35.09 13.63
N SER A 367 0.70 -35.13 12.70
CA SER A 367 1.72 -36.15 12.60
C SER A 367 2.69 -36.17 13.80
N LYS A 368 2.98 -35.00 14.38
CA LYS A 368 3.86 -34.83 15.54
C LYS A 368 3.09 -34.73 16.84
N LYS A 369 1.76 -34.52 16.80
CA LYS A 369 0.91 -34.21 17.95
C LYS A 369 1.41 -33.04 18.79
N LEU A 370 2.02 -32.03 18.13
CA LEU A 370 2.67 -30.89 18.75
C LEU A 370 2.23 -29.59 18.08
N TRP A 371 2.15 -28.55 18.90
CA TRP A 371 2.10 -27.18 18.46
C TRP A 371 3.51 -26.61 18.31
N THR A 372 3.70 -25.80 17.29
CA THR A 372 4.94 -25.06 17.03
C THR A 372 4.63 -23.57 17.07
N LEU A 373 5.19 -22.85 18.03
CA LEU A 373 5.17 -21.40 18.10
C LEU A 373 6.43 -20.88 17.41
N THR A 374 6.26 -20.08 16.36
CA THR A 374 7.35 -19.58 15.52
C THR A 374 7.31 -18.07 15.51
N ASP A 375 8.41 -17.42 15.86
CA ASP A 375 8.59 -15.99 15.58
C ASP A 375 8.82 -15.79 14.09
N THR A 376 7.96 -15.00 13.44
CA THR A 376 7.97 -14.82 11.99
C THR A 376 9.17 -13.99 11.51
N VAL A 377 9.81 -13.21 12.39
CA VAL A 377 10.99 -12.38 12.08
C VAL A 377 12.28 -13.15 12.33
N SER A 378 12.51 -13.59 13.57
CA SER A 378 13.75 -14.27 13.96
C SER A 378 13.82 -15.73 13.49
N LYS A 379 12.70 -16.31 13.05
CA LYS A 379 12.52 -17.72 12.68
C LYS A 379 12.82 -18.71 13.82
N LYS A 380 12.95 -18.23 15.05
CA LYS A 380 13.04 -19.09 16.23
C LYS A 380 11.70 -19.79 16.44
N ALA A 381 11.75 -21.06 16.86
CA ALA A 381 10.56 -21.84 17.10
C ALA A 381 10.68 -22.66 18.39
N VAL A 382 9.55 -22.81 19.09
CA VAL A 382 9.41 -23.64 20.30
C VAL A 382 8.21 -24.58 20.07
N THR A 383 8.35 -25.83 20.50
CA THR A 383 7.29 -26.84 20.36
C THR A 383 6.77 -27.29 21.72
N GLY A 384 5.48 -27.61 21.79
CA GLY A 384 4.85 -28.10 23.01
C GLY A 384 3.44 -28.64 22.77
N VAL A 385 2.87 -29.28 23.79
CA VAL A 385 1.53 -29.91 23.70
C VAL A 385 0.44 -29.00 24.26
N THR A 386 0.65 -28.44 25.46
CA THR A 386 -0.36 -27.68 26.23
C THR A 386 0.08 -26.29 26.61
N GLU A 387 1.39 -26.07 26.73
CA GLU A 387 1.97 -24.78 27.08
C GLU A 387 3.22 -24.52 26.27
N LEU A 388 3.39 -23.28 25.86
CA LEU A 388 4.55 -22.76 25.14
C LEU A 388 4.94 -21.42 25.71
N THR A 389 6.25 -21.17 25.77
CA THR A 389 6.78 -19.89 26.25
C THR A 389 7.86 -19.42 25.30
N MET A 390 7.70 -18.21 24.76
CA MET A 390 8.68 -17.58 23.87
C MET A 390 8.50 -16.07 23.89
N GLY A 391 9.59 -15.31 23.86
CA GLY A 391 9.54 -13.83 23.76
C GLY A 391 8.77 -13.14 24.88
N GLY A 392 8.81 -13.69 26.10
CA GLY A 392 8.08 -13.12 27.25
C GLY A 392 6.59 -13.43 27.29
N VAL A 393 6.10 -14.28 26.41
CA VAL A 393 4.69 -14.66 26.31
C VAL A 393 4.51 -16.12 26.67
N LYS A 394 3.50 -16.41 27.50
CA LYS A 394 3.00 -17.75 27.78
C LYS A 394 1.73 -18.00 26.99
N VAL A 395 1.75 -19.06 26.21
CA VAL A 395 0.65 -19.56 25.38
C VAL A 395 0.11 -20.83 26.01
N THR A 396 -1.15 -20.86 26.39
CA THR A 396 -1.83 -22.04 26.92
C THR A 396 -2.83 -22.55 25.89
N LEU A 397 -2.79 -23.84 25.64
CA LEU A 397 -3.50 -24.53 24.59
C LEU A 397 -4.54 -25.48 25.17
N SER A 398 -5.75 -25.48 24.63
CA SER A 398 -6.85 -26.33 25.05
C SER A 398 -7.70 -26.74 23.83
N GLY A 399 -8.61 -27.74 24.04
CA GLY A 399 -9.44 -28.27 22.97
C GLY A 399 -8.74 -29.33 22.10
N VAL A 400 -9.36 -29.70 20.99
CA VAL A 400 -8.88 -30.73 20.08
C VAL A 400 -8.48 -30.10 18.76
N PRO A 401 -7.19 -29.90 18.50
CA PRO A 401 -6.72 -29.34 17.25
C PRO A 401 -6.79 -30.36 16.12
N LYS A 402 -6.78 -29.86 14.88
CA LYS A 402 -6.58 -30.64 13.67
C LYS A 402 -5.35 -30.18 12.90
N ASP A 403 -4.86 -31.04 12.03
CA ASP A 403 -3.66 -30.73 11.24
C ASP A 403 -3.77 -29.41 10.47
N ALA A 404 -2.70 -28.63 10.54
CA ALA A 404 -2.59 -27.29 9.98
C ALA A 404 -3.49 -26.21 10.61
N ASP A 405 -4.10 -26.45 11.80
CA ASP A 405 -4.72 -25.36 12.56
C ASP A 405 -3.66 -24.35 12.96
N THR A 406 -3.97 -23.05 12.77
CA THR A 406 -3.04 -21.95 13.01
C THR A 406 -3.68 -20.85 13.85
N PHE A 407 -2.86 -20.16 14.65
CA PHE A 407 -3.22 -18.94 15.35
C PHE A 407 -2.09 -17.93 15.22
N SER A 408 -2.42 -16.67 15.01
CA SER A 408 -1.44 -15.58 15.04
C SER A 408 -1.57 -14.82 16.36
N LEU A 409 -0.46 -14.67 17.06
CA LEU A 409 -0.39 -13.92 18.31
C LEU A 409 -0.16 -12.44 17.99
N THR A 410 -1.05 -11.60 18.48
CA THR A 410 -1.01 -10.16 18.25
C THR A 410 -1.48 -9.40 19.51
N SER A 411 -1.28 -8.10 19.54
CA SER A 411 -1.87 -7.22 20.56
C SER A 411 -3.15 -6.58 20.02
N THR A 412 -4.11 -6.25 20.89
CA THR A 412 -5.37 -5.58 20.51
C THR A 412 -5.13 -4.22 19.88
N LYS A 413 -4.07 -3.57 20.31
CA LYS A 413 -3.58 -2.30 19.78
C LYS A 413 -2.06 -2.35 19.77
N ARG A 414 -1.45 -1.50 18.98
CA ARG A 414 -0.01 -1.28 19.05
C ARG A 414 0.37 -0.75 20.46
N PRO A 415 1.56 -1.05 20.97
CA PRO A 415 2.03 -0.56 22.28
C PRO A 415 1.84 0.93 22.49
N ILE A 416 2.14 1.74 21.49
CA ILE A 416 1.97 3.20 21.53
C ILE A 416 0.49 3.61 21.68
N ASP A 417 -0.44 2.89 21.07
CA ASP A 417 -1.89 3.15 21.12
C ASP A 417 -2.56 2.56 22.36
N ALA A 418 -1.89 1.62 23.03
CA ALA A 418 -2.42 0.85 24.14
C ALA A 418 -1.81 1.22 25.50
N MET A 419 -0.86 2.15 25.51
CA MET A 419 -0.21 2.61 26.73
C MET A 419 -1.21 3.23 27.69
N GLN A 420 -1.13 2.86 28.98
CA GLN A 420 -1.99 3.36 30.06
C GLN A 420 -1.21 3.46 31.36
N VAL A 421 -1.66 4.32 32.28
CA VAL A 421 -1.16 4.37 33.64
C VAL A 421 -1.90 3.30 34.44
N SER A 422 -1.17 2.37 35.07
CA SER A 422 -1.73 1.30 35.90
C SER A 422 -1.98 1.76 37.36
N VAL A 423 -1.20 2.71 37.83
CA VAL A 423 -1.32 3.27 39.20
C VAL A 423 -2.37 4.38 39.21
N THR A 424 -3.45 4.20 39.96
CA THR A 424 -4.57 5.15 40.03
C THR A 424 -4.50 6.12 41.20
N LYS A 425 -3.62 5.88 42.17
CA LYS A 425 -3.47 6.72 43.37
C LYS A 425 -2.01 7.10 43.60
N HIS A 426 -1.76 8.37 43.89
CA HIS A 426 -0.42 8.88 44.20
C HIS A 426 0.27 8.12 45.34
N SER A 427 -0.51 7.55 46.28
CA SER A 427 0.02 6.77 47.40
C SER A 427 0.66 5.44 47.00
N ASN A 428 0.30 4.90 45.83
CA ASN A 428 0.82 3.64 45.31
C ASN A 428 2.10 3.84 44.45
N ILE A 429 2.58 5.09 44.31
CA ILE A 429 3.86 5.35 43.68
C ILE A 429 4.97 4.90 44.60
N ALA A 430 5.79 3.96 44.12
CA ALA A 430 6.91 3.42 44.92
C ALA A 430 8.12 4.35 44.78
N SER A 431 8.40 5.09 45.84
CA SER A 431 9.47 6.09 45.91
C SER A 431 10.44 5.87 47.10
N GLY A 432 10.14 4.93 48.00
CA GLY A 432 11.03 4.54 49.08
C GLY A 432 11.98 3.42 48.69
N GLY A 433 13.24 3.46 49.12
CA GLY A 433 14.14 2.31 48.98
C GLY A 433 13.79 1.22 49.99
N ALA A 434 13.82 -0.06 49.60
CA ALA A 434 13.70 -1.19 50.51
C ALA A 434 14.97 -1.26 51.36
N VAL A 435 15.00 -0.58 52.52
CA VAL A 435 16.08 -0.70 53.49
C VAL A 435 15.70 -1.82 54.44
N SER A 436 16.39 -2.95 54.37
CA SER A 436 16.38 -3.97 55.41
C SER A 436 17.22 -3.44 56.57
N VAL A 437 16.59 -3.06 57.67
CA VAL A 437 17.30 -2.83 58.94
C VAL A 437 17.56 -4.20 59.54
N THR A 438 18.82 -4.65 59.48
CA THR A 438 19.33 -5.82 60.23
C THR A 438 19.58 -5.46 61.69
#